data_049a9c8dab8599503ad3449bdf2ab018
#
_entry.id   049a9c8dab8599503ad3449bdf2ab018
#
_cell.length_a   1.000
_cell.length_b   1.000
_cell.length_c   1.000
_cell.angle_alpha   90.00
_cell.angle_beta   90.00
_cell.angle_gamma   90.00
#
_symmetry.space_group_name_H-M   'P 1'
#
loop_
_entity.id
_entity.type
_entity.pdbx_description
1 polymer ?
#
loop_
_entity_poly.entity_id
_entity_poly.type
_entity_poly.pdbx_seq_one_letter_code
_entity_poly.pdbx_strand_id
1 'polypeptide(L)'
;MPKLSEFERYINELSQALGHRDRHAGFADYSRGLMLPIERKSVEPLAAHTDPLHVSAKHQSLHHLVAQSDWSDREVLACVREWVMPQLGRKSKFYWIVDDTGFPKKGKHSVGVTRQYCGQLGKQDNCQVAVSLSLASERGSVPIDWRLYLPEVWAKDRQRCQKSGVPTGVKFLTKPQIALEQIRAAKAAGVAIGIVLADAGYGNETAWREALSEMELEYCVGVQSVTKVWRAGTGPVAPKRKNKIGRPRTRWQRVAGATPLSVKELAEALTERRWHTVVWREGTNEKLSSRFAAVRVRAAHRDEQGLRSPRQEEWLLIEWPQDQVEPIKYWLSTLPADTALVNLVKTAKMRWRIERDYQELKQEFGLSHYEGRGWRGFHHHATLCIAAYGFLLAERLKHDGSKKNSTRSKIPSLPQDYIPRGSPARATPRSRFHRHPSLRARFQHYQKTGSMPVLQYSESTLMTQ
;
A
#
# COMPACT_ATOMS: atom_id res chain seq x y z
N MET A 1 -10.04 -29.99 26.11
CA MET A 1 -9.01 -29.70 25.11
C MET A 1 -8.33 -28.40 25.50
N PRO A 2 -7.00 -28.25 25.44
CA PRO A 2 -6.33 -27.00 25.70
C PRO A 2 -6.84 -25.93 24.71
N LYS A 3 -7.03 -24.72 25.21
CA LYS A 3 -7.52 -23.60 24.39
C LYS A 3 -6.38 -23.17 23.46
N LEU A 4 -6.59 -23.24 22.13
CA LEU A 4 -5.61 -22.77 21.15
C LEU A 4 -5.25 -21.30 21.40
N SER A 5 -3.97 -20.95 21.22
CA SER A 5 -3.54 -19.56 21.22
C SER A 5 -4.16 -18.79 20.05
N GLU A 6 -4.24 -17.46 20.16
CA GLU A 6 -4.74 -16.60 19.04
C GLU A 6 -3.93 -16.82 17.76
N PHE A 7 -2.61 -17.01 17.87
CA PHE A 7 -1.76 -17.29 16.73
C PHE A 7 -2.07 -18.64 16.09
N GLU A 8 -2.27 -19.69 16.88
CA GLU A 8 -2.65 -21.02 16.35
C GLU A 8 -4.01 -20.98 15.65
N ARG A 9 -4.99 -20.25 16.21
CA ARG A 9 -6.29 -20.04 15.55
C ARG A 9 -6.12 -19.36 14.21
N TYR A 10 -5.36 -18.26 14.18
CA TYR A 10 -5.06 -17.52 12.97
C TYR A 10 -4.39 -18.38 11.90
N ILE A 11 -3.33 -19.10 12.26
CA ILE A 11 -2.61 -19.99 11.33
C ILE A 11 -3.51 -21.11 10.83
N ASN A 12 -4.33 -21.70 11.69
CA ASN A 12 -5.27 -22.75 11.29
C ASN A 12 -6.31 -22.23 10.28
N GLU A 13 -6.81 -21.01 10.46
CA GLU A 13 -7.75 -20.38 9.55
C GLU A 13 -7.10 -20.13 8.18
N LEU A 14 -5.93 -19.49 8.15
CA LEU A 14 -5.21 -19.25 6.89
C LEU A 14 -4.77 -20.54 6.19
N SER A 15 -4.45 -21.56 6.96
CA SER A 15 -4.02 -22.86 6.42
C SER A 15 -5.10 -23.57 5.61
N GLN A 16 -6.38 -23.25 5.83
CA GLN A 16 -7.48 -23.79 5.02
C GLN A 16 -7.39 -23.34 3.56
N ALA A 17 -6.85 -22.13 3.32
CA ALA A 17 -6.62 -21.60 1.97
C ALA A 17 -5.42 -22.22 1.24
N LEU A 18 -4.66 -23.11 1.90
CA LEU A 18 -3.47 -23.72 1.28
C LEU A 18 -3.80 -24.95 0.40
N GLY A 19 -5.02 -25.44 0.43
CA GLY A 19 -5.50 -26.55 -0.39
C GLY A 19 -4.97 -27.95 -0.05
N HIS A 20 -3.94 -28.08 0.79
CA HIS A 20 -3.41 -29.38 1.20
C HIS A 20 -2.82 -29.35 2.61
N ARG A 21 -3.12 -30.37 3.43
CA ARG A 21 -2.74 -30.46 4.85
C ARG A 21 -1.22 -30.44 5.08
N ASP A 22 -0.44 -31.03 4.19
CA ASP A 22 1.03 -31.10 4.31
C ASP A 22 1.70 -29.72 4.28
N ARG A 23 1.00 -28.69 3.77
CA ARG A 23 1.49 -27.32 3.70
C ARG A 23 1.36 -26.58 5.03
N HIS A 24 0.47 -27.05 5.93
CA HIS A 24 0.14 -26.35 7.18
C HIS A 24 1.34 -26.17 8.10
N ALA A 25 2.12 -27.23 8.32
CA ALA A 25 3.30 -27.16 9.19
C ALA A 25 4.34 -26.17 8.65
N GLY A 26 4.68 -26.27 7.37
CA GLY A 26 5.61 -25.33 6.73
C GLY A 26 5.12 -23.89 6.75
N PHE A 27 3.82 -23.67 6.53
CA PHE A 27 3.19 -22.34 6.60
C PHE A 27 3.28 -21.75 8.03
N ALA A 28 2.95 -22.57 9.05
CA ALA A 28 3.04 -22.17 10.44
C ALA A 28 4.49 -21.80 10.84
N ASP A 29 5.46 -22.63 10.47
CA ASP A 29 6.87 -22.42 10.78
C ASP A 29 7.43 -21.19 10.06
N TYR A 30 7.10 -21.01 8.78
CA TYR A 30 7.52 -19.81 8.02
C TYR A 30 6.94 -18.54 8.64
N SER A 31 5.63 -18.52 8.92
CA SER A 31 4.94 -17.37 9.51
C SER A 31 5.51 -17.06 10.91
N ARG A 32 5.75 -18.07 11.73
CA ARG A 32 6.41 -17.92 13.05
C ARG A 32 7.82 -17.37 12.90
N GLY A 33 8.62 -17.91 11.98
CA GLY A 33 9.97 -17.45 11.70
C GLY A 33 10.03 -15.97 11.27
N LEU A 34 9.09 -15.51 10.44
CA LEU A 34 9.01 -14.11 10.04
C LEU A 34 8.76 -13.15 11.21
N MET A 35 8.15 -13.60 12.30
CA MET A 35 7.92 -12.81 13.52
C MET A 35 9.10 -12.85 14.49
N LEU A 36 10.06 -13.76 14.32
CA LEU A 36 11.24 -13.85 15.18
C LEU A 36 12.14 -12.60 15.04
N PRO A 37 12.86 -12.22 16.12
CA PRO A 37 13.75 -11.07 16.15
C PRO A 37 15.12 -11.36 15.49
N ILE A 38 15.11 -11.87 14.26
CA ILE A 38 16.31 -12.22 13.49
C ILE A 38 16.56 -11.17 12.40
N GLU A 39 17.83 -10.93 12.09
CA GLU A 39 18.20 -9.88 11.12
C GLU A 39 17.82 -10.26 9.69
N ARG A 40 18.08 -11.50 9.30
CA ARG A 40 17.78 -12.00 7.97
C ARG A 40 16.65 -13.00 8.02
N LYS A 41 15.64 -12.81 7.17
CA LYS A 41 14.43 -13.64 7.09
C LYS A 41 14.29 -14.29 5.71
N SER A 42 15.40 -14.76 5.13
CA SER A 42 15.40 -15.67 3.99
C SER A 42 15.25 -17.12 4.49
N VAL A 43 15.03 -18.08 3.58
CA VAL A 43 14.63 -19.45 3.92
C VAL A 43 15.62 -20.14 4.85
N GLU A 44 16.94 -19.99 4.61
CA GLU A 44 17.97 -20.65 5.40
C GLU A 44 18.02 -20.17 6.86
N PRO A 45 18.12 -18.84 7.16
CA PRO A 45 18.03 -18.37 8.54
C PRO A 45 16.72 -18.72 9.23
N LEU A 46 15.58 -18.74 8.51
CA LEU A 46 14.31 -19.17 9.07
C LEU A 46 14.36 -20.66 9.47
N ALA A 47 14.93 -21.53 8.63
CA ALA A 47 15.09 -22.93 8.92
C ALA A 47 15.97 -23.17 10.16
N ALA A 48 17.12 -22.47 10.22
CA ALA A 48 18.06 -22.59 11.35
C ALA A 48 17.46 -22.16 12.70
N HIS A 49 16.51 -21.21 12.69
CA HIS A 49 15.86 -20.75 13.93
C HIS A 49 14.60 -21.54 14.28
N THR A 50 13.91 -22.12 13.30
CA THR A 50 12.67 -22.89 13.54
C THR A 50 12.95 -24.36 13.86
N ASP A 51 14.03 -24.94 13.31
CA ASP A 51 14.46 -26.31 13.61
C ASP A 51 16.01 -26.40 13.55
N PRO A 52 16.72 -26.00 14.62
CA PRO A 52 18.17 -25.95 14.64
C PRO A 52 18.85 -27.34 14.59
N LEU A 53 18.10 -28.39 14.88
CA LEU A 53 18.64 -29.76 14.84
C LEU A 53 18.58 -30.37 13.42
N HIS A 54 17.63 -29.94 12.59
CA HIS A 54 17.41 -30.50 11.25
C HIS A 54 17.34 -29.37 10.18
N VAL A 55 18.30 -28.46 10.22
CA VAL A 55 18.31 -27.22 9.35
C VAL A 55 18.15 -27.57 7.87
N SER A 56 18.86 -28.57 7.36
CA SER A 56 18.79 -28.94 5.93
C SER A 56 17.40 -29.41 5.51
N ALA A 57 16.80 -30.33 6.29
CA ALA A 57 15.45 -30.83 6.02
C ALA A 57 14.40 -29.68 6.12
N LYS A 58 14.52 -28.85 7.16
CA LYS A 58 13.64 -27.67 7.33
C LYS A 58 13.80 -26.67 6.20
N HIS A 59 15.03 -26.40 5.75
CA HIS A 59 15.29 -25.55 4.60
C HIS A 59 14.57 -26.07 3.34
N GLN A 60 14.70 -27.36 3.04
CA GLN A 60 14.01 -27.97 1.89
C GLN A 60 12.49 -27.84 2.01
N SER A 61 11.93 -28.09 3.18
CA SER A 61 10.49 -27.96 3.45
C SER A 61 9.99 -26.53 3.24
N LEU A 62 10.66 -25.53 3.85
CA LEU A 62 10.29 -24.11 3.71
C LEU A 62 10.49 -23.60 2.27
N HIS A 63 11.56 -24.02 1.61
CA HIS A 63 11.82 -23.70 0.22
C HIS A 63 10.73 -24.30 -0.70
N HIS A 64 10.34 -25.55 -0.50
CA HIS A 64 9.25 -26.18 -1.24
C HIS A 64 7.94 -25.42 -1.06
N LEU A 65 7.59 -25.06 0.17
CA LEU A 65 6.37 -24.27 0.47
C LEU A 65 6.32 -22.97 -0.32
N VAL A 66 7.42 -22.21 -0.35
CA VAL A 66 7.46 -20.89 -0.95
C VAL A 66 7.63 -20.93 -2.46
N ALA A 67 8.53 -21.77 -2.98
CA ALA A 67 8.93 -21.72 -4.39
C ALA A 67 8.21 -22.73 -5.29
N GLN A 68 7.71 -23.84 -4.73
CA GLN A 68 7.21 -24.97 -5.52
C GLN A 68 5.75 -25.32 -5.25
N SER A 69 5.26 -25.23 -4.00
CA SER A 69 3.89 -25.57 -3.64
C SER A 69 2.89 -24.70 -4.37
N ASP A 70 1.79 -25.31 -4.83
CA ASP A 70 0.73 -24.65 -5.60
C ASP A 70 -0.43 -24.27 -4.69
N TRP A 71 -0.27 -23.16 -3.96
CA TRP A 71 -1.32 -22.54 -3.15
C TRP A 71 -1.61 -21.11 -3.62
N SER A 72 -2.83 -20.66 -3.35
CA SER A 72 -3.31 -19.35 -3.81
C SER A 72 -2.90 -18.25 -2.84
N ASP A 73 -2.01 -17.36 -3.26
CA ASP A 73 -1.67 -16.12 -2.56
C ASP A 73 -2.92 -15.24 -2.33
N ARG A 74 -3.84 -15.17 -3.30
CA ARG A 74 -5.10 -14.42 -3.19
C ARG A 74 -6.01 -14.95 -2.09
N GLU A 75 -6.18 -16.26 -1.99
CA GLU A 75 -7.03 -16.86 -0.96
C GLU A 75 -6.46 -16.62 0.44
N VAL A 76 -5.16 -16.77 0.60
CA VAL A 76 -4.49 -16.45 1.88
C VAL A 76 -4.64 -14.97 2.22
N LEU A 77 -4.44 -14.05 1.27
CA LEU A 77 -4.65 -12.61 1.50
C LEU A 77 -6.11 -12.27 1.83
N ALA A 78 -7.08 -13.00 1.26
CA ALA A 78 -8.49 -12.86 1.62
C ALA A 78 -8.73 -13.23 3.10
N CYS A 79 -8.19 -14.36 3.57
CA CYS A 79 -8.27 -14.76 4.98
C CYS A 79 -7.59 -13.73 5.90
N VAL A 80 -6.41 -13.20 5.52
CA VAL A 80 -5.74 -12.12 6.28
C VAL A 80 -6.64 -10.90 6.40
N ARG A 81 -7.25 -10.48 5.30
CA ARG A 81 -8.20 -9.35 5.28
C ARG A 81 -9.37 -9.58 6.22
N GLU A 82 -10.00 -10.74 6.14
CA GLU A 82 -11.15 -11.10 6.98
C GLU A 82 -10.79 -11.11 8.47
N TRP A 83 -9.61 -11.61 8.81
CA TRP A 83 -9.10 -11.58 10.18
C TRP A 83 -8.86 -10.16 10.71
N VAL A 84 -8.30 -9.27 9.88
CA VAL A 84 -7.95 -7.90 10.29
C VAL A 84 -9.16 -6.96 10.28
N MET A 85 -10.12 -7.15 9.36
CA MET A 85 -11.27 -6.26 9.16
C MET A 85 -12.02 -5.87 10.45
N PRO A 86 -12.40 -6.79 11.36
CA PRO A 86 -13.11 -6.43 12.58
C PRO A 86 -12.33 -5.44 13.46
N GLN A 87 -11.00 -5.50 13.41
CA GLN A 87 -10.09 -4.66 14.20
C GLN A 87 -9.88 -3.27 13.57
N LEU A 88 -10.03 -3.15 12.25
CA LEU A 88 -10.01 -1.86 11.57
C LEU A 88 -11.24 -1.00 11.87
N GLY A 89 -12.31 -1.59 12.42
CA GLY A 89 -13.52 -0.92 12.88
C GLY A 89 -14.66 -0.96 11.86
N ARG A 90 -15.75 -1.66 12.20
CA ARG A 90 -16.92 -1.86 11.30
C ARG A 90 -17.60 -0.58 10.84
N LYS A 91 -17.54 0.49 11.61
CA LYS A 91 -18.14 1.82 11.30
C LYS A 91 -17.10 2.84 10.86
N SER A 92 -15.87 2.43 10.63
CA SER A 92 -14.79 3.34 10.20
C SER A 92 -14.97 3.73 8.73
N LYS A 93 -14.50 4.94 8.41
CA LYS A 93 -14.26 5.32 7.02
C LYS A 93 -13.08 4.52 6.50
N PHE A 94 -13.28 3.83 5.37
CA PHE A 94 -12.23 3.06 4.74
C PHE A 94 -11.56 3.80 3.59
N TYR A 95 -10.33 3.44 3.34
CA TYR A 95 -9.50 3.94 2.24
C TYR A 95 -8.87 2.76 1.52
N TRP A 96 -8.86 2.81 0.21
CA TRP A 96 -8.16 1.89 -0.67
C TRP A 96 -6.91 2.59 -1.19
N ILE A 97 -5.76 2.28 -0.61
CA ILE A 97 -4.51 2.97 -0.94
C ILE A 97 -3.75 2.13 -1.96
N VAL A 98 -3.51 2.72 -3.13
CA VAL A 98 -2.67 2.14 -4.19
C VAL A 98 -1.30 2.77 -4.15
N ASP A 99 -0.27 1.93 -4.22
CA ASP A 99 1.12 2.38 -4.37
C ASP A 99 1.99 1.25 -4.93
N ASP A 100 3.23 1.57 -5.27
CA ASP A 100 4.22 0.56 -5.63
C ASP A 100 5.49 0.65 -4.77
N THR A 101 6.20 -0.46 -4.66
CA THR A 101 7.44 -0.49 -3.91
C THR A 101 8.53 -1.26 -4.65
N GLY A 102 9.75 -0.70 -4.64
CA GLY A 102 10.91 -1.27 -5.31
C GLY A 102 11.73 -2.21 -4.41
N PHE A 103 12.37 -3.18 -5.04
CA PHE A 103 13.30 -4.14 -4.43
C PHE A 103 14.59 -4.13 -5.22
N PRO A 104 15.65 -3.44 -4.77
CA PRO A 104 16.96 -3.42 -5.44
C PRO A 104 17.51 -4.84 -5.60
N LYS A 105 18.05 -5.14 -6.77
CA LYS A 105 18.67 -6.44 -7.09
C LYS A 105 20.00 -6.25 -7.79
N LYS A 106 21.02 -7.03 -7.41
CA LYS A 106 22.34 -6.99 -8.08
C LYS A 106 22.35 -7.79 -9.39
N GLY A 107 21.59 -8.89 -9.44
CA GLY A 107 21.59 -9.82 -10.59
C GLY A 107 20.51 -9.51 -11.63
N LYS A 108 20.60 -10.20 -12.79
CA LYS A 108 19.69 -10.02 -13.93
C LYS A 108 18.62 -11.13 -14.05
N HIS A 109 18.62 -12.13 -13.14
CA HIS A 109 17.83 -13.35 -13.30
C HIS A 109 16.55 -13.38 -12.48
N SER A 110 16.37 -12.49 -11.51
CA SER A 110 15.12 -12.42 -10.74
C SER A 110 13.98 -11.97 -11.65
N VAL A 111 12.81 -12.62 -11.54
CA VAL A 111 11.63 -12.32 -12.35
C VAL A 111 11.26 -10.83 -12.28
N GLY A 112 10.98 -10.19 -13.42
CA GLY A 112 10.57 -8.78 -13.46
C GLY A 112 11.70 -7.77 -13.20
N VAL A 113 12.95 -8.22 -12.97
CA VAL A 113 14.07 -7.31 -12.75
C VAL A 113 14.46 -6.57 -14.02
N THR A 114 14.59 -5.27 -13.93
CA THR A 114 15.11 -4.40 -14.99
C THR A 114 15.60 -3.08 -14.39
N ARG A 115 16.31 -2.28 -15.20
CA ARG A 115 16.63 -0.90 -14.81
C ARG A 115 15.37 -0.04 -14.92
N GLN A 116 14.83 0.37 -13.79
CA GLN A 116 13.62 1.18 -13.66
C GLN A 116 13.70 2.04 -12.40
N TYR A 117 12.78 2.98 -12.24
CA TYR A 117 12.74 3.81 -11.02
C TYR A 117 12.48 2.92 -9.80
N CYS A 118 13.36 3.04 -8.82
CA CYS A 118 13.28 2.35 -7.54
C CYS A 118 13.02 3.37 -6.43
N GLY A 119 11.78 3.48 -5.95
CA GLY A 119 11.41 4.43 -4.91
C GLY A 119 12.24 4.29 -3.62
N GLN A 120 12.67 3.08 -3.28
CA GLN A 120 13.55 2.85 -2.12
C GLN A 120 14.92 3.51 -2.26
N LEU A 121 15.41 3.70 -3.48
CA LEU A 121 16.72 4.31 -3.78
C LEU A 121 16.60 5.76 -4.28
N GLY A 122 15.38 6.24 -4.54
CA GLY A 122 15.14 7.57 -5.11
C GLY A 122 15.69 7.78 -6.54
N LYS A 123 16.08 6.70 -7.25
CA LYS A 123 16.74 6.77 -8.56
C LYS A 123 16.37 5.58 -9.45
N GLN A 124 16.74 5.67 -10.72
CA GLN A 124 16.70 4.51 -11.63
C GLN A 124 17.82 3.52 -11.30
N ASP A 125 17.45 2.30 -10.98
CA ASP A 125 18.39 1.23 -10.67
C ASP A 125 17.81 -0.14 -11.07
N ASN A 126 18.66 -1.18 -10.99
CA ASN A 126 18.25 -2.56 -11.26
C ASN A 126 17.38 -3.07 -10.10
N CYS A 127 16.09 -3.19 -10.32
CA CYS A 127 15.13 -3.56 -9.28
C CYS A 127 13.93 -4.34 -9.81
N GLN A 128 13.24 -5.03 -8.91
CA GLN A 128 11.87 -5.48 -9.08
C GLN A 128 10.94 -4.43 -8.49
N VAL A 129 9.72 -4.30 -9.01
CA VAL A 129 8.70 -3.41 -8.45
C VAL A 129 7.41 -4.20 -8.28
N ALA A 130 6.73 -4.02 -7.16
CA ALA A 130 5.42 -4.59 -6.94
C ALA A 130 4.39 -3.49 -6.69
N VAL A 131 3.20 -3.67 -7.25
CA VAL A 131 2.02 -2.82 -7.01
C VAL A 131 1.18 -3.50 -5.94
N SER A 132 0.69 -2.74 -4.97
CA SER A 132 -0.22 -3.24 -3.95
C SER A 132 -1.45 -2.37 -3.77
N LEU A 133 -2.51 -3.00 -3.28
CA LEU A 133 -3.70 -2.36 -2.76
C LEU A 133 -3.79 -2.62 -1.26
N SER A 134 -3.78 -1.56 -0.44
CA SER A 134 -3.96 -1.63 1.00
C SER A 134 -5.35 -1.16 1.41
N LEU A 135 -6.01 -1.92 2.29
CA LEU A 135 -7.20 -1.49 3.00
C LEU A 135 -6.79 -0.75 4.27
N ALA A 136 -7.24 0.49 4.43
CA ALA A 136 -6.87 1.34 5.54
C ALA A 136 -8.08 1.98 6.23
N SER A 137 -7.92 2.27 7.50
CA SER A 137 -8.81 3.12 8.30
C SER A 137 -7.96 4.04 9.20
N GLU A 138 -8.57 4.89 10.00
CA GLU A 138 -7.84 5.69 11.00
C GLU A 138 -7.08 4.82 12.01
N ARG A 139 -7.50 3.56 12.21
CA ARG A 139 -6.90 2.65 13.18
C ARG A 139 -5.66 1.94 12.66
N GLY A 140 -5.62 1.55 11.39
CA GLY A 140 -4.54 0.77 10.79
C GLY A 140 -4.71 0.57 9.31
N SER A 141 -3.75 -0.14 8.69
CA SER A 141 -3.80 -0.53 7.28
C SER A 141 -3.13 -1.88 7.08
N VAL A 142 -3.56 -2.61 6.05
CA VAL A 142 -3.01 -3.90 5.65
C VAL A 142 -3.10 -4.04 4.13
N PRO A 143 -2.03 -4.50 3.44
CA PRO A 143 -2.13 -4.88 2.03
C PRO A 143 -3.11 -6.05 1.86
N ILE A 144 -4.04 -5.91 0.93
CA ILE A 144 -5.07 -6.93 0.60
C ILE A 144 -4.89 -7.52 -0.79
N ASP A 145 -4.05 -6.92 -1.61
CA ASP A 145 -3.61 -7.44 -2.89
C ASP A 145 -2.17 -7.00 -3.17
N TRP A 146 -1.42 -7.88 -3.85
CA TRP A 146 0.00 -7.73 -4.11
C TRP A 146 0.38 -8.36 -5.44
N ARG A 147 1.02 -7.57 -6.34
CA ARG A 147 1.40 -8.09 -7.65
C ARG A 147 2.73 -7.55 -8.14
N LEU A 148 3.62 -8.44 -8.56
CA LEU A 148 4.86 -8.07 -9.24
C LEU A 148 4.54 -7.40 -10.58
N TYR A 149 5.09 -6.21 -10.80
CA TYR A 149 5.09 -5.58 -12.11
C TYR A 149 6.04 -6.33 -13.03
N LEU A 150 5.51 -6.82 -14.13
CA LEU A 150 6.29 -7.49 -15.16
C LEU A 150 6.59 -6.49 -16.30
N PRO A 151 7.82 -5.95 -16.39
CA PRO A 151 8.17 -5.00 -17.43
C PRO A 151 7.96 -5.57 -18.84
N GLU A 152 7.70 -4.70 -19.81
CA GLU A 152 7.40 -5.10 -21.19
C GLU A 152 8.52 -5.95 -21.81
N VAL A 153 9.79 -5.64 -21.50
CA VAL A 153 10.96 -6.42 -21.94
C VAL A 153 10.95 -7.87 -21.42
N TRP A 154 10.31 -8.11 -20.25
CA TRP A 154 10.09 -9.45 -19.74
C TRP A 154 8.89 -10.12 -20.40
N ALA A 155 7.78 -9.43 -20.52
CA ALA A 155 6.55 -9.99 -21.10
C ALA A 155 6.71 -10.41 -22.57
N LYS A 156 7.62 -9.77 -23.31
CA LYS A 156 8.00 -10.14 -24.67
C LYS A 156 8.95 -11.33 -24.75
N ASP A 157 9.70 -11.65 -23.68
CA ASP A 157 10.65 -12.76 -23.62
C ASP A 157 9.98 -14.00 -23.02
N ARG A 158 9.31 -14.78 -23.85
CA ARG A 158 8.58 -15.99 -23.42
C ARG A 158 9.50 -17.02 -22.75
N GLN A 159 10.71 -17.20 -23.28
CA GLN A 159 11.67 -18.18 -22.74
C GLN A 159 12.12 -17.79 -21.32
N ARG A 160 12.41 -16.51 -21.12
CA ARG A 160 12.77 -15.96 -19.82
C ARG A 160 11.61 -16.06 -18.83
N CYS A 161 10.38 -15.76 -19.26
CA CYS A 161 9.18 -15.93 -18.45
C CYS A 161 8.97 -17.38 -18.04
N GLN A 162 9.05 -18.33 -18.96
CA GLN A 162 8.92 -19.76 -18.68
C GLN A 162 9.96 -20.25 -17.68
N LYS A 163 11.23 -19.88 -17.85
CA LYS A 163 12.33 -20.24 -16.94
C LYS A 163 12.12 -19.70 -15.53
N SER A 164 11.43 -18.58 -15.39
CA SER A 164 11.12 -17.96 -14.09
C SER A 164 9.73 -18.35 -13.53
N GLY A 165 9.02 -19.27 -14.19
CA GLY A 165 7.71 -19.75 -13.76
C GLY A 165 6.60 -18.69 -13.82
N VAL A 166 6.70 -17.72 -14.74
CA VAL A 166 5.60 -16.75 -14.98
C VAL A 166 4.43 -17.50 -15.63
N PRO A 167 3.21 -17.44 -15.07
CA PRO A 167 2.04 -18.08 -15.66
C PRO A 167 1.78 -17.57 -17.08
N THR A 168 1.36 -18.47 -17.98
CA THR A 168 1.14 -18.17 -19.42
C THR A 168 0.08 -17.10 -19.66
N GLY A 169 -0.87 -16.93 -18.72
CA GLY A 169 -1.91 -15.90 -18.78
C GLY A 169 -1.44 -14.49 -18.40
N VAL A 170 -0.24 -14.34 -17.83
CA VAL A 170 0.28 -13.02 -17.41
C VAL A 170 0.76 -12.25 -18.63
N LYS A 171 0.10 -11.12 -18.90
CA LYS A 171 0.45 -10.18 -19.97
C LYS A 171 1.10 -8.94 -19.37
N PHE A 172 1.76 -8.15 -20.24
CA PHE A 172 2.22 -6.82 -19.87
C PHE A 172 1.01 -5.94 -19.51
N LEU A 173 1.11 -5.32 -18.36
CA LEU A 173 0.21 -4.28 -17.87
C LEU A 173 1.04 -3.15 -17.28
N THR A 174 0.60 -1.91 -17.49
CA THR A 174 1.16 -0.77 -16.75
C THR A 174 0.79 -0.86 -15.27
N LYS A 175 1.54 -0.17 -14.41
CA LYS A 175 1.22 -0.14 -12.96
C LYS A 175 -0.22 0.36 -12.69
N PRO A 176 -0.71 1.44 -13.34
CA PRO A 176 -2.11 1.85 -13.20
C PRO A 176 -3.12 0.78 -13.65
N GLN A 177 -2.82 0.01 -14.70
CA GLN A 177 -3.69 -1.10 -15.13
C GLN A 177 -3.72 -2.22 -14.09
N ILE A 178 -2.55 -2.59 -13.51
CA ILE A 178 -2.48 -3.56 -12.40
C ILE A 178 -3.33 -3.08 -11.22
N ALA A 179 -3.19 -1.80 -10.83
CA ALA A 179 -3.97 -1.21 -9.74
C ALA A 179 -5.49 -1.26 -10.01
N LEU A 180 -5.93 -1.00 -11.25
CA LEU A 180 -7.35 -1.13 -11.62
C LEU A 180 -7.85 -2.57 -11.52
N GLU A 181 -7.03 -3.56 -11.91
CA GLU A 181 -7.40 -4.97 -11.75
C GLU A 181 -7.55 -5.34 -10.26
N GLN A 182 -6.63 -4.88 -9.39
CA GLN A 182 -6.70 -5.08 -7.95
C GLN A 182 -7.95 -4.43 -7.34
N ILE A 183 -8.26 -3.19 -7.71
CA ILE A 183 -9.45 -2.46 -7.27
C ILE A 183 -10.75 -3.18 -7.71
N ARG A 184 -10.82 -3.62 -8.98
CA ARG A 184 -11.96 -4.39 -9.51
C ARG A 184 -12.13 -5.70 -8.74
N ALA A 185 -11.04 -6.42 -8.48
CA ALA A 185 -11.06 -7.67 -7.73
C ALA A 185 -11.53 -7.44 -6.28
N ALA A 186 -11.04 -6.39 -5.61
CA ALA A 186 -11.47 -6.03 -4.26
C ALA A 186 -12.97 -5.67 -4.22
N LYS A 187 -13.47 -4.88 -5.19
CA LYS A 187 -14.90 -4.54 -5.30
C LYS A 187 -15.75 -5.78 -5.54
N ALA A 188 -15.33 -6.65 -6.47
CA ALA A 188 -16.04 -7.91 -6.77
C ALA A 188 -16.05 -8.89 -5.59
N ALA A 189 -15.01 -8.90 -4.76
CA ALA A 189 -14.92 -9.68 -3.53
C ALA A 189 -15.71 -9.08 -2.35
N GLY A 190 -16.45 -7.97 -2.55
CA GLY A 190 -17.27 -7.34 -1.51
C GLY A 190 -16.44 -6.69 -0.39
N VAL A 191 -15.19 -6.31 -0.66
CA VAL A 191 -14.38 -5.57 0.31
C VAL A 191 -15.08 -4.25 0.65
N ALA A 192 -15.09 -3.89 1.93
CA ALA A 192 -15.68 -2.63 2.38
C ALA A 192 -15.19 -1.46 1.53
N ILE A 193 -16.15 -0.75 0.89
CA ILE A 193 -15.85 0.34 -0.05
C ILE A 193 -15.09 1.45 0.68
N GLY A 194 -14.00 1.90 0.07
CA GLY A 194 -13.15 2.96 0.56
C GLY A 194 -12.89 4.04 -0.48
N ILE A 195 -12.45 5.21 -0.03
CA ILE A 195 -11.95 6.26 -0.92
C ILE A 195 -10.62 5.80 -1.49
N VAL A 196 -10.48 5.84 -2.82
CA VAL A 196 -9.23 5.44 -3.49
C VAL A 196 -8.19 6.56 -3.36
N LEU A 197 -7.04 6.21 -2.81
CA LEU A 197 -5.89 7.12 -2.65
C LEU A 197 -4.72 6.59 -3.47
N ALA A 198 -4.06 7.48 -4.21
CA ALA A 198 -2.85 7.16 -4.96
C ALA A 198 -1.98 8.41 -5.14
N ASP A 199 -0.73 8.21 -5.52
CA ASP A 199 0.17 9.31 -5.86
C ASP A 199 -0.02 9.80 -7.32
N ALA A 200 0.81 10.76 -7.75
CA ALA A 200 0.75 11.31 -9.10
C ALA A 200 1.18 10.31 -10.19
N GLY A 201 1.86 9.23 -9.86
CA GLY A 201 2.17 8.16 -10.81
C GLY A 201 0.92 7.47 -11.35
N TYR A 202 -0.12 7.40 -10.54
CA TYR A 202 -1.45 6.86 -10.91
C TYR A 202 -2.43 7.99 -11.23
N GLY A 203 -2.49 9.02 -10.40
CA GLY A 203 -3.49 10.07 -10.50
C GLY A 203 -3.37 10.97 -11.74
N ASN A 204 -2.22 11.07 -12.39
CA ASN A 204 -2.07 11.80 -13.65
C ASN A 204 -2.81 11.15 -14.82
N GLU A 205 -3.02 9.83 -14.78
CA GLU A 205 -3.69 9.12 -15.86
C GLU A 205 -5.20 9.35 -15.81
N THR A 206 -5.72 10.18 -16.73
CA THR A 206 -7.14 10.53 -16.76
C THR A 206 -8.03 9.30 -16.96
N ALA A 207 -7.65 8.36 -17.83
CA ALA A 207 -8.40 7.14 -18.05
C ALA A 207 -8.51 6.28 -16.77
N TRP A 208 -7.48 6.33 -15.92
CA TRP A 208 -7.50 5.65 -14.63
C TRP A 208 -8.52 6.28 -13.66
N ARG A 209 -8.56 7.61 -13.57
CA ARG A 209 -9.56 8.32 -12.76
C ARG A 209 -10.99 8.13 -13.30
N GLU A 210 -11.17 8.17 -14.63
CA GLU A 210 -12.46 7.90 -15.29
C GLU A 210 -12.94 6.48 -14.96
N ALA A 211 -12.06 5.47 -14.99
CA ALA A 211 -12.40 4.09 -14.63
C ALA A 211 -12.82 3.96 -13.15
N LEU A 212 -12.25 4.73 -12.22
CA LEU A 212 -12.71 4.77 -10.83
C LEU A 212 -14.11 5.37 -10.72
N SER A 213 -14.38 6.47 -11.44
CA SER A 213 -15.70 7.10 -11.47
C SER A 213 -16.76 6.20 -12.11
N GLU A 214 -16.44 5.45 -13.16
CA GLU A 214 -17.32 4.43 -13.76
C GLU A 214 -17.65 3.29 -12.80
N MET A 215 -16.73 2.98 -11.88
CA MET A 215 -16.97 2.03 -10.79
C MET A 215 -17.70 2.66 -9.59
N GLU A 216 -18.12 3.93 -9.68
CA GLU A 216 -18.77 4.67 -8.58
C GLU A 216 -17.89 4.75 -7.32
N LEU A 217 -16.58 4.80 -7.49
CA LEU A 217 -15.62 4.93 -6.40
C LEU A 217 -15.18 6.39 -6.25
N GLU A 218 -15.28 6.91 -5.04
CA GLU A 218 -14.67 8.20 -4.69
C GLU A 218 -13.14 8.07 -4.66
N TYR A 219 -12.45 9.13 -5.05
CA TYR A 219 -11.00 9.18 -4.97
C TYR A 219 -10.47 10.52 -4.46
N CYS A 220 -9.23 10.48 -3.97
CA CYS A 220 -8.39 11.64 -3.72
C CYS A 220 -6.95 11.28 -4.13
N VAL A 221 -6.52 11.72 -5.31
CA VAL A 221 -5.29 11.25 -5.95
C VAL A 221 -4.35 12.39 -6.30
N GLY A 222 -3.06 12.17 -6.08
CA GLY A 222 -2.02 13.12 -6.45
C GLY A 222 -1.99 13.41 -7.95
N VAL A 223 -1.65 14.64 -8.33
CA VAL A 223 -1.42 15.03 -9.71
C VAL A 223 -0.19 15.93 -9.83
N GLN A 224 0.40 16.00 -11.01
CA GLN A 224 1.57 16.86 -11.27
C GLN A 224 1.16 18.31 -11.47
N SER A 225 2.06 19.24 -11.18
CA SER A 225 1.89 20.69 -11.30
C SER A 225 1.44 21.16 -12.69
N VAL A 226 1.79 20.42 -13.74
CA VAL A 226 1.46 20.69 -15.15
C VAL A 226 0.08 20.20 -15.58
N THR A 227 -0.63 19.45 -14.72
CA THR A 227 -1.97 18.93 -15.02
C THR A 227 -2.92 20.07 -15.35
N LYS A 228 -3.59 20.00 -16.52
CA LYS A 228 -4.48 21.07 -16.98
C LYS A 228 -5.91 20.88 -16.48
N VAL A 229 -6.50 21.99 -16.01
CA VAL A 229 -7.87 22.04 -15.49
C VAL A 229 -8.60 23.31 -15.96
N TRP A 230 -9.92 23.24 -16.00
CA TRP A 230 -10.80 24.38 -16.13
C TRP A 230 -11.23 24.89 -14.75
N ARG A 231 -11.39 26.20 -14.60
CA ARG A 231 -12.03 26.76 -13.40
C ARG A 231 -13.49 26.33 -13.32
N ALA A 232 -14.06 26.31 -12.13
CA ALA A 232 -15.47 26.01 -11.94
C ALA A 232 -16.37 26.89 -12.85
N GLY A 233 -17.40 26.27 -13.40
CA GLY A 233 -18.33 26.95 -14.31
C GLY A 233 -17.78 27.23 -15.72
N THR A 234 -16.50 26.84 -16.00
CA THR A 234 -15.89 27.00 -17.32
C THR A 234 -15.55 25.64 -17.96
N GLY A 235 -15.20 25.65 -19.24
CA GLY A 235 -14.80 24.46 -19.97
C GLY A 235 -15.47 24.30 -21.33
N PRO A 236 -15.44 23.10 -21.92
CA PRO A 236 -16.13 22.84 -23.18
C PRO A 236 -17.62 23.09 -23.08
N VAL A 237 -18.20 23.61 -24.15
CA VAL A 237 -19.63 23.93 -24.26
C VAL A 237 -20.34 22.94 -25.19
N ALA A 238 -21.63 22.76 -24.98
CA ALA A 238 -22.48 21.97 -25.85
C ALA A 238 -22.44 22.48 -27.29
N PRO A 239 -22.47 21.56 -28.29
CA PRO A 239 -22.45 21.97 -29.68
C PRO A 239 -23.73 22.75 -30.02
N LYS A 240 -23.56 24.01 -30.46
CA LYS A 240 -24.67 24.82 -31.01
C LYS A 240 -24.87 24.43 -32.47
N ARG A 241 -26.12 24.22 -32.86
CA ARG A 241 -26.52 24.03 -34.26
C ARG A 241 -26.33 25.36 -35.01
N LYS A 242 -25.32 25.44 -35.88
CA LYS A 242 -25.06 26.66 -36.66
C LYS A 242 -25.96 26.77 -37.88
N ASN A 243 -26.29 25.67 -38.54
CA ASN A 243 -27.05 25.61 -39.77
C ASN A 243 -28.14 24.52 -39.69
N LYS A 244 -29.26 24.75 -40.42
CA LYS A 244 -30.35 23.77 -40.53
C LYS A 244 -29.98 22.57 -41.41
N ILE A 245 -28.92 22.66 -42.24
CA ILE A 245 -28.48 21.66 -43.21
C ILE A 245 -27.21 21.00 -42.70
N GLY A 246 -27.15 19.64 -42.84
CA GLY A 246 -26.01 18.80 -42.47
C GLY A 246 -26.14 18.11 -41.13
N ARG A 247 -25.20 17.16 -40.87
CA ARG A 247 -25.18 16.37 -39.61
C ARG A 247 -24.90 17.29 -38.41
N PRO A 248 -25.71 17.30 -37.37
CA PRO A 248 -25.46 18.10 -36.18
C PRO A 248 -24.16 17.72 -35.52
N ARG A 249 -23.43 18.68 -35.00
CA ARG A 249 -22.28 18.41 -34.11
C ARG A 249 -22.78 17.79 -32.82
N THR A 250 -22.15 16.74 -32.38
CA THR A 250 -22.54 15.98 -31.15
C THR A 250 -21.48 16.09 -30.04
N ARG A 251 -20.30 16.61 -30.36
CA ARG A 251 -19.21 16.72 -29.39
C ARG A 251 -19.11 18.10 -28.78
N TRP A 252 -18.94 18.14 -27.46
CA TRP A 252 -18.62 19.34 -26.71
C TRP A 252 -17.27 19.88 -27.13
N GLN A 253 -17.14 21.18 -27.29
CA GLN A 253 -15.94 21.83 -27.80
C GLN A 253 -15.52 22.99 -26.92
N ARG A 254 -14.23 23.29 -26.90
CA ARG A 254 -13.70 24.51 -26.28
C ARG A 254 -14.31 25.75 -26.92
N VAL A 255 -14.58 26.77 -26.10
CA VAL A 255 -14.90 28.10 -26.57
C VAL A 255 -13.63 28.72 -27.17
N ALA A 256 -13.74 29.44 -28.31
CA ALA A 256 -12.61 30.11 -28.91
C ALA A 256 -11.99 31.13 -27.92
N GLY A 257 -10.68 31.10 -27.79
CA GLY A 257 -9.93 31.93 -26.84
C GLY A 257 -9.89 31.44 -25.38
N ALA A 258 -10.69 30.41 -25.00
CA ALA A 258 -10.63 29.84 -23.68
C ALA A 258 -9.54 28.75 -23.62
N THR A 259 -8.64 28.86 -22.66
CA THR A 259 -7.55 27.87 -22.41
C THR A 259 -7.60 27.35 -21.00
N PRO A 260 -7.37 26.03 -20.77
CA PRO A 260 -7.25 25.48 -19.45
C PRO A 260 -5.92 25.92 -18.82
N LEU A 261 -5.92 26.11 -17.50
CA LEU A 261 -4.73 26.43 -16.72
C LEU A 261 -4.10 25.14 -16.18
N SER A 262 -2.78 25.16 -15.95
CA SER A 262 -2.18 24.14 -15.09
C SER A 262 -2.65 24.32 -13.65
N VAL A 263 -2.61 23.27 -12.87
CA VAL A 263 -2.96 23.35 -11.44
C VAL A 263 -2.02 24.29 -10.69
N LYS A 264 -0.75 24.44 -11.15
CA LYS A 264 0.21 25.42 -10.63
C LYS A 264 -0.21 26.84 -10.95
N GLU A 265 -0.48 27.20 -12.22
CA GLU A 265 -0.97 28.51 -12.63
C GLU A 265 -2.27 28.88 -11.89
N LEU A 266 -3.16 27.91 -11.68
CA LEU A 266 -4.38 28.14 -10.93
C LEU A 266 -4.09 28.41 -9.45
N ALA A 267 -3.15 27.70 -8.83
CA ALA A 267 -2.75 27.89 -7.44
C ALA A 267 -2.15 29.29 -7.21
N GLU A 268 -1.25 29.73 -8.11
CA GLU A 268 -0.61 31.05 -8.07
C GLU A 268 -1.61 32.22 -8.28
N ALA A 269 -2.70 31.96 -9.01
CA ALA A 269 -3.78 32.92 -9.23
C ALA A 269 -4.81 32.98 -8.08
N LEU A 270 -4.69 32.15 -7.03
CA LEU A 270 -5.59 32.17 -5.87
C LEU A 270 -5.24 33.35 -4.95
N THR A 271 -6.29 34.07 -4.49
CA THR A 271 -6.12 35.11 -3.48
C THR A 271 -5.75 34.56 -2.13
N GLU A 272 -5.04 35.33 -1.30
CA GLU A 272 -4.57 34.91 0.04
C GLU A 272 -5.71 34.39 0.93
N ARG A 273 -6.92 34.96 0.79
CA ARG A 273 -8.13 34.53 1.53
C ARG A 273 -8.56 33.07 1.29
N ARG A 274 -8.06 32.42 0.23
CA ARG A 274 -8.37 31.02 -0.08
C ARG A 274 -7.47 30.02 0.65
N TRP A 275 -6.39 30.51 1.26
CA TRP A 275 -5.40 29.70 1.92
C TRP A 275 -5.68 29.62 3.43
N HIS A 276 -5.71 28.39 3.95
CA HIS A 276 -5.97 28.13 5.36
C HIS A 276 -4.94 27.15 5.92
N THR A 277 -4.44 27.43 7.11
CA THR A 277 -3.61 26.46 7.82
C THR A 277 -4.49 25.36 8.40
N VAL A 278 -4.17 24.11 8.06
CA VAL A 278 -4.91 22.93 8.51
C VAL A 278 -3.96 22.02 9.26
N VAL A 279 -4.36 21.63 10.47
CA VAL A 279 -3.72 20.58 11.26
C VAL A 279 -4.45 19.27 10.96
N TRP A 280 -3.75 18.25 10.47
CA TRP A 280 -4.39 16.98 10.10
C TRP A 280 -4.06 15.82 11.05
N ARG A 281 -2.98 15.91 11.83
CA ARG A 281 -2.56 14.89 12.78
C ARG A 281 -1.69 15.50 13.87
N GLU A 282 -1.79 14.94 15.08
CA GLU A 282 -0.82 15.19 16.14
C GLU A 282 0.43 14.34 15.87
N GLY A 283 1.58 14.97 15.75
CA GLY A 283 2.89 14.32 15.73
C GLY A 283 3.39 14.08 17.14
N THR A 284 4.54 13.41 17.26
CA THR A 284 5.12 13.10 18.60
C THR A 284 5.62 14.35 19.31
N ASN A 285 6.19 15.30 18.56
CA ASN A 285 6.80 16.51 19.10
C ASN A 285 6.01 17.77 18.75
N GLU A 286 5.27 17.74 17.63
CA GLU A 286 4.50 18.90 17.15
C GLU A 286 3.28 18.46 16.32
N LYS A 287 2.35 19.38 16.11
CA LYS A 287 1.19 19.16 15.25
C LYS A 287 1.63 19.24 13.80
N LEU A 288 1.29 18.21 13.00
CA LEU A 288 1.50 18.24 11.57
C LEU A 288 0.49 19.19 10.93
N SER A 289 0.98 20.28 10.40
CA SER A 289 0.18 21.34 9.80
C SER A 289 0.87 21.87 8.54
N SER A 290 0.05 22.40 7.62
CA SER A 290 0.52 23.13 6.43
C SER A 290 -0.58 24.06 5.94
N ARG A 291 -0.29 24.89 4.96
CA ARG A 291 -1.25 25.76 4.33
C ARG A 291 -1.88 25.10 3.11
N PHE A 292 -3.20 25.13 3.04
CA PHE A 292 -3.97 24.47 1.97
C PHE A 292 -5.01 25.42 1.38
N ALA A 293 -5.30 25.19 0.09
CA ALA A 293 -6.48 25.73 -0.58
C ALA A 293 -7.22 24.61 -1.29
N ALA A 294 -8.55 24.72 -1.38
CA ALA A 294 -9.37 23.82 -2.18
C ALA A 294 -10.31 24.63 -3.09
N VAL A 295 -10.38 24.25 -4.35
CA VAL A 295 -11.25 24.89 -5.36
C VAL A 295 -11.89 23.82 -6.25
N ARG A 296 -13.08 24.14 -6.77
CA ARG A 296 -13.74 23.26 -7.76
C ARG A 296 -13.12 23.50 -9.13
N VAL A 297 -12.82 22.40 -9.83
CA VAL A 297 -12.22 22.40 -11.16
C VAL A 297 -12.80 21.30 -12.01
N ARG A 298 -12.52 21.34 -13.30
CA ARG A 298 -12.86 20.28 -14.26
C ARG A 298 -11.60 19.86 -15.01
N ALA A 299 -11.27 18.58 -15.03
CA ALA A 299 -10.10 18.08 -15.75
C ALA A 299 -10.18 18.40 -17.26
N ALA A 300 -9.07 18.90 -17.83
CA ALA A 300 -8.99 19.40 -19.20
C ALA A 300 -8.15 18.51 -20.15
N HIS A 301 -8.17 17.19 -19.94
CA HIS A 301 -7.39 16.26 -20.76
C HIS A 301 -8.08 15.97 -22.10
N ARG A 302 -7.39 16.19 -23.22
CA ARG A 302 -7.85 15.90 -24.59
C ARG A 302 -9.24 16.44 -24.96
N ASP A 303 -9.70 17.49 -24.32
CA ASP A 303 -10.99 18.11 -24.58
C ASP A 303 -10.97 18.98 -25.87
N GLU A 304 -9.79 19.35 -26.38
CA GLU A 304 -9.63 19.92 -27.72
C GLU A 304 -10.12 19.00 -28.85
N GLN A 305 -10.07 17.68 -28.65
CA GLN A 305 -10.57 16.69 -29.61
C GLN A 305 -12.09 16.54 -29.57
N GLY A 306 -12.75 17.26 -28.66
CA GLY A 306 -14.19 17.19 -28.40
C GLY A 306 -14.58 15.98 -27.54
N LEU A 307 -15.41 16.25 -26.55
CA LEU A 307 -15.92 15.28 -25.60
C LEU A 307 -17.36 14.86 -25.95
N ARG A 308 -17.76 13.63 -25.58
CA ARG A 308 -19.17 13.20 -25.66
C ARG A 308 -20.04 13.93 -24.64
N SER A 309 -19.49 14.17 -23.46
CA SER A 309 -20.07 14.94 -22.36
C SER A 309 -18.95 15.67 -21.61
N PRO A 310 -19.23 16.78 -20.92
CA PRO A 310 -18.24 17.43 -20.08
C PRO A 310 -17.92 16.52 -18.89
N ARG A 311 -16.66 16.53 -18.48
CA ARG A 311 -16.27 15.87 -17.22
C ARG A 311 -16.96 16.56 -16.05
N GLN A 312 -17.23 15.80 -15.01
CA GLN A 312 -17.78 16.37 -13.78
C GLN A 312 -16.76 17.29 -13.10
N GLU A 313 -17.26 18.23 -12.31
CA GLU A 313 -16.40 19.04 -11.46
C GLU A 313 -15.94 18.22 -10.24
N GLU A 314 -14.68 18.40 -9.92
CA GLU A 314 -14.01 17.74 -8.80
C GLU A 314 -13.24 18.77 -7.97
N TRP A 315 -12.79 18.38 -6.78
CA TRP A 315 -11.93 19.21 -5.98
C TRP A 315 -10.49 19.18 -6.51
N LEU A 316 -9.88 20.36 -6.61
CA LEU A 316 -8.43 20.53 -6.63
C LEU A 316 -8.02 20.99 -5.23
N LEU A 317 -7.36 20.11 -4.47
CA LEU A 317 -6.72 20.42 -3.20
C LEU A 317 -5.24 20.73 -3.47
N ILE A 318 -4.73 21.81 -2.87
CA ILE A 318 -3.37 22.31 -3.08
C ILE A 318 -2.71 22.49 -1.71
N GLU A 319 -1.48 22.05 -1.58
CA GLU A 319 -0.63 22.30 -0.41
C GLU A 319 0.50 23.27 -0.76
N TRP A 320 0.56 24.36 -0.03
CA TRP A 320 1.60 25.38 -0.17
C TRP A 320 2.08 25.84 1.21
N PRO A 321 3.10 25.21 1.79
CA PRO A 321 3.71 25.66 3.04
C PRO A 321 4.21 27.09 2.94
N GLN A 322 4.19 27.83 4.05
CA GLN A 322 4.59 29.25 4.06
C GLN A 322 6.08 29.48 3.76
N ASP A 323 6.91 28.49 4.08
CA ASP A 323 8.36 28.49 3.86
C ASP A 323 8.77 28.09 2.43
N GLN A 324 7.79 27.69 1.59
CA GLN A 324 8.06 27.25 0.23
C GLN A 324 7.74 28.35 -0.79
N VAL A 325 8.62 28.47 -1.81
CA VAL A 325 8.45 29.45 -2.90
C VAL A 325 7.24 29.14 -3.78
N GLU A 326 6.91 27.83 -3.92
CA GLU A 326 5.84 27.34 -4.76
C GLU A 326 5.07 26.19 -4.10
N PRO A 327 3.83 25.91 -4.56
CA PRO A 327 3.06 24.79 -4.07
C PRO A 327 3.76 23.45 -4.28
N ILE A 328 3.77 22.61 -3.26
CA ILE A 328 4.52 21.35 -3.27
C ILE A 328 3.69 20.13 -3.70
N LYS A 329 2.37 20.15 -3.48
CA LYS A 329 1.49 19.01 -3.79
C LYS A 329 0.12 19.44 -4.26
N TYR A 330 -0.44 18.64 -5.17
CA TYR A 330 -1.76 18.83 -5.77
C TYR A 330 -2.51 17.50 -5.79
N TRP A 331 -3.81 17.53 -5.49
CA TRP A 331 -4.70 16.38 -5.57
C TRP A 331 -5.99 16.73 -6.30
N LEU A 332 -6.48 15.79 -7.11
CA LEU A 332 -7.84 15.81 -7.62
C LEU A 332 -8.71 14.87 -6.79
N SER A 333 -9.93 15.28 -6.45
CA SER A 333 -10.81 14.48 -5.60
C SER A 333 -12.28 14.63 -6.00
N THR A 334 -12.96 13.47 -6.08
CA THR A 334 -14.40 13.36 -6.36
C THR A 334 -15.27 13.39 -5.10
N LEU A 335 -14.71 13.66 -3.94
CA LEU A 335 -15.48 13.82 -2.70
C LEU A 335 -16.59 14.85 -2.88
N PRO A 336 -17.72 14.73 -2.15
CA PRO A 336 -18.88 15.63 -2.26
C PRO A 336 -18.52 17.11 -2.23
N ALA A 337 -19.30 17.93 -2.94
CA ALA A 337 -19.02 19.36 -3.12
C ALA A 337 -19.07 20.18 -1.80
N ASP A 338 -19.75 19.65 -0.78
CA ASP A 338 -19.87 20.21 0.56
C ASP A 338 -18.78 19.71 1.54
N THR A 339 -17.82 18.91 1.06
CA THR A 339 -16.75 18.39 1.91
C THR A 339 -15.89 19.52 2.47
N ALA A 340 -15.81 19.62 3.79
CA ALA A 340 -14.98 20.61 4.47
C ALA A 340 -13.49 20.42 4.16
N LEU A 341 -12.74 21.54 4.04
CA LEU A 341 -11.31 21.54 3.71
C LEU A 341 -10.50 20.60 4.62
N VAL A 342 -10.77 20.59 5.91
CA VAL A 342 -10.07 19.72 6.88
C VAL A 342 -10.26 18.23 6.55
N ASN A 343 -11.43 17.84 6.04
CA ASN A 343 -11.71 16.45 5.67
C ASN A 343 -11.04 16.07 4.34
N LEU A 344 -10.95 16.99 3.37
CA LEU A 344 -10.17 16.83 2.14
C LEU A 344 -8.69 16.59 2.49
N VAL A 345 -8.12 17.44 3.35
CA VAL A 345 -6.72 17.33 3.80
C VAL A 345 -6.47 16.01 4.53
N LYS A 346 -7.30 15.66 5.52
CA LYS A 346 -7.18 14.39 6.24
C LYS A 346 -7.24 13.19 5.30
N THR A 347 -8.14 13.22 4.31
CA THR A 347 -8.27 12.17 3.30
C THR A 347 -7.01 12.08 2.43
N ALA A 348 -6.53 13.18 1.87
CA ALA A 348 -5.31 13.20 1.04
C ALA A 348 -4.08 12.71 1.81
N LYS A 349 -3.96 13.14 3.07
CA LYS A 349 -2.84 12.76 3.95
C LYS A 349 -2.91 11.32 4.44
N MET A 350 -4.04 10.62 4.35
CA MET A 350 -4.17 9.22 4.77
C MET A 350 -3.26 8.26 3.97
N ARG A 351 -2.81 8.65 2.77
CA ARG A 351 -1.92 7.84 1.94
C ARG A 351 -0.60 7.43 2.64
N TRP A 352 -0.11 8.22 3.61
CA TRP A 352 1.10 7.89 4.37
C TRP A 352 1.10 6.48 5.00
N ARG A 353 -0.08 5.90 5.22
CA ARG A 353 -0.20 4.57 5.83
C ARG A 353 0.45 3.47 5.02
N ILE A 354 0.35 3.51 3.68
CA ILE A 354 0.97 2.48 2.85
C ILE A 354 2.50 2.55 2.90
N GLU A 355 3.07 3.76 3.03
CA GLU A 355 4.52 3.94 3.22
C GLU A 355 4.96 3.30 4.54
N ARG A 356 4.13 3.41 5.58
CA ARG A 356 4.34 2.77 6.86
C ARG A 356 4.23 1.25 6.75
N ASP A 357 3.23 0.73 6.03
CA ASP A 357 3.09 -0.71 5.80
C ASP A 357 4.36 -1.27 5.12
N TYR A 358 4.86 -0.59 4.09
CA TYR A 358 6.08 -1.00 3.41
C TYR A 358 7.31 -0.95 4.31
N GLN A 359 7.42 0.06 5.14
CA GLN A 359 8.52 0.17 6.10
C GLN A 359 8.49 -1.01 7.07
N GLU A 360 7.36 -1.28 7.71
CA GLU A 360 7.21 -2.39 8.66
C GLU A 360 7.42 -3.74 7.97
N LEU A 361 6.83 -3.98 6.80
CA LEU A 361 6.99 -5.21 6.02
C LEU A 361 8.45 -5.47 5.62
N LYS A 362 9.18 -4.45 5.18
CA LYS A 362 10.58 -4.61 4.77
C LYS A 362 11.53 -4.75 5.96
N GLN A 363 11.37 -3.92 6.99
CA GLN A 363 12.30 -3.88 8.12
C GLN A 363 12.04 -4.99 9.14
N GLU A 364 10.77 -5.28 9.43
CA GLU A 364 10.39 -6.19 10.51
C GLU A 364 10.06 -7.60 10.02
N PHE A 365 9.42 -7.74 8.85
CA PHE A 365 8.96 -9.03 8.32
C PHE A 365 9.83 -9.56 7.18
N GLY A 366 10.86 -8.83 6.75
CA GLY A 366 11.80 -9.30 5.75
C GLY A 366 11.23 -9.41 4.33
N LEU A 367 10.25 -8.55 3.97
CA LEU A 367 9.66 -8.53 2.63
C LEU A 367 10.72 -8.37 1.52
N SER A 368 11.82 -7.69 1.80
CA SER A 368 12.96 -7.53 0.87
C SER A 368 13.98 -8.67 0.92
N HIS A 369 13.81 -9.66 1.81
CA HIS A 369 14.79 -10.73 2.04
C HIS A 369 14.60 -11.96 1.14
N TYR A 370 13.63 -11.92 0.22
CA TYR A 370 13.45 -13.01 -0.74
C TYR A 370 14.61 -13.09 -1.73
N GLU A 371 15.31 -14.22 -1.73
CA GLU A 371 16.49 -14.48 -2.56
C GLU A 371 16.16 -15.28 -3.83
N GLY A 372 14.99 -15.89 -3.90
CA GLY A 372 14.54 -16.67 -5.05
C GLY A 372 14.35 -15.81 -6.30
N ARG A 373 14.31 -16.49 -7.46
CA ARG A 373 14.25 -15.86 -8.79
C ARG A 373 12.90 -16.01 -9.46
N GLY A 374 12.04 -16.92 -8.95
CA GLY A 374 10.78 -17.32 -9.60
C GLY A 374 9.60 -16.41 -9.24
N TRP A 375 8.61 -16.41 -10.13
CA TRP A 375 7.34 -15.69 -9.98
C TRP A 375 6.58 -16.12 -8.73
N ARG A 376 6.31 -17.42 -8.60
CA ARG A 376 5.56 -18.00 -7.48
C ARG A 376 6.17 -17.62 -6.14
N GLY A 377 7.45 -17.88 -5.97
CA GLY A 377 8.12 -17.61 -4.69
C GLY A 377 8.15 -16.13 -4.31
N PHE A 378 8.20 -15.21 -5.28
CA PHE A 378 8.07 -13.77 -5.00
C PHE A 378 6.72 -13.44 -4.37
N HIS A 379 5.61 -13.94 -4.94
CA HIS A 379 4.26 -13.68 -4.45
C HIS A 379 4.01 -14.40 -3.12
N HIS A 380 4.37 -15.67 -3.01
CA HIS A 380 4.21 -16.44 -1.78
C HIS A 380 4.97 -15.83 -0.60
N HIS A 381 6.25 -15.44 -0.79
CA HIS A 381 7.01 -14.78 0.28
C HIS A 381 6.35 -13.48 0.73
N ALA A 382 5.91 -12.64 -0.22
CA ALA A 382 5.20 -11.40 0.12
C ALA A 382 3.91 -11.68 0.90
N THR A 383 3.12 -12.65 0.46
CA THR A 383 1.88 -13.07 1.14
C THR A 383 2.14 -13.55 2.57
N LEU A 384 3.19 -14.36 2.78
CA LEU A 384 3.60 -14.79 4.12
C LEU A 384 4.04 -13.63 5.01
N CYS A 385 4.77 -12.66 4.46
CA CYS A 385 5.12 -11.43 5.19
C CYS A 385 3.88 -10.61 5.56
N ILE A 386 2.92 -10.47 4.64
CA ILE A 386 1.65 -9.76 4.88
C ILE A 386 0.81 -10.51 5.90
N ALA A 387 0.79 -11.86 5.88
CA ALA A 387 0.09 -12.66 6.86
C ALA A 387 0.68 -12.46 8.27
N ALA A 388 2.01 -12.53 8.42
CA ALA A 388 2.66 -12.27 9.70
C ALA A 388 2.41 -10.84 10.21
N TYR A 389 2.45 -9.85 9.33
CA TYR A 389 2.11 -8.46 9.62
C TYR A 389 0.65 -8.30 10.05
N GLY A 390 -0.29 -8.92 9.32
CA GLY A 390 -1.73 -8.88 9.59
C GLY A 390 -2.08 -9.41 10.98
N PHE A 391 -1.45 -10.50 11.41
CA PHE A 391 -1.61 -11.02 12.77
C PHE A 391 -1.21 -9.99 13.81
N LEU A 392 0.02 -9.46 13.73
CA LEU A 392 0.50 -8.49 14.72
C LEU A 392 -0.27 -7.15 14.68
N LEU A 393 -0.74 -6.74 13.51
CA LEU A 393 -1.63 -5.59 13.37
C LEU A 393 -2.94 -5.82 14.13
N ALA A 394 -3.59 -6.97 13.90
CA ALA A 394 -4.85 -7.31 14.57
C ALA A 394 -4.69 -7.33 16.09
N GLU A 395 -3.64 -7.96 16.60
CA GLU A 395 -3.35 -7.99 18.04
C GLU A 395 -3.10 -6.59 18.61
N ARG A 396 -2.32 -5.75 17.93
CA ARG A 396 -2.10 -4.35 18.34
C ARG A 396 -3.42 -3.59 18.44
N LEU A 397 -4.28 -3.71 17.43
CA LEU A 397 -5.56 -2.99 17.39
C LEU A 397 -6.56 -3.47 18.45
N LYS A 398 -6.54 -4.76 18.84
CA LYS A 398 -7.33 -5.29 19.96
C LYS A 398 -6.91 -4.62 21.26
N HIS A 399 -5.62 -4.52 21.53
CA HIS A 399 -5.08 -3.94 22.76
C HIS A 399 -5.29 -2.42 22.86
N ASP A 400 -5.18 -1.68 21.75
CA ASP A 400 -5.45 -0.23 21.74
C ASP A 400 -6.94 0.08 22.02
N GLY A 401 -7.85 -0.79 21.58
CA GLY A 401 -9.29 -0.71 21.89
C GLY A 401 -9.60 -1.00 23.37
N SER A 402 -8.86 -1.91 23.98
CA SER A 402 -9.03 -2.30 25.39
C SER A 402 -8.61 -1.21 26.37
N LYS A 403 -7.58 -0.42 26.05
CA LYS A 403 -7.10 0.69 26.92
C LYS A 403 -8.11 1.82 27.08
N LYS A 404 -9.04 2.00 26.15
CA LYS A 404 -10.12 2.99 26.28
C LYS A 404 -11.25 2.54 27.22
N ASN A 405 -11.32 1.25 27.58
CA ASN A 405 -12.45 0.67 28.32
C ASN A 405 -12.10 -0.06 29.63
N SER A 406 -10.84 -0.06 30.11
CA SER A 406 -10.52 -0.87 31.29
C SER A 406 -9.33 -0.32 32.10
N THR A 407 -9.59 -0.02 33.33
CA THR A 407 -8.71 -0.25 34.46
C THR A 407 -8.54 -1.77 34.65
N ARG A 408 -7.34 -2.26 34.41
CA ARG A 408 -6.85 -3.63 34.66
C ARG A 408 -7.58 -4.81 33.97
N SER A 409 -6.97 -5.46 33.03
CA SER A 409 -7.14 -6.89 32.83
C SER A 409 -5.86 -7.56 32.28
N LYS A 410 -5.64 -8.80 32.76
CA LYS A 410 -4.49 -9.66 32.52
C LYS A 410 -4.44 -10.11 31.05
N ILE A 411 -3.24 -10.10 30.47
CA ILE A 411 -2.94 -10.43 29.09
C ILE A 411 -2.65 -11.93 28.98
N PRO A 412 -3.15 -12.65 27.94
CA PRO A 412 -2.81 -14.06 27.71
C PRO A 412 -1.35 -14.24 27.29
N SER A 413 -0.65 -15.17 27.90
CA SER A 413 0.72 -15.57 27.55
C SER A 413 0.75 -16.45 26.30
N LEU A 414 1.80 -16.28 25.46
CA LEU A 414 2.19 -17.30 24.46
C LEU A 414 2.62 -18.59 25.15
N PRO A 415 2.48 -19.77 24.50
CA PRO A 415 2.93 -21.02 25.09
C PRO A 415 4.43 -20.97 25.45
N GLN A 416 4.74 -21.29 26.70
CA GLN A 416 6.11 -21.25 27.25
C GLN A 416 7.02 -22.39 26.76
N ASP A 417 6.54 -23.30 25.91
CA ASP A 417 7.15 -24.58 25.63
C ASP A 417 8.22 -24.61 24.53
N TYR A 418 8.63 -23.42 24.01
CA TYR A 418 9.67 -23.39 22.98
C TYR A 418 10.78 -22.38 23.27
N ILE A 419 11.67 -22.74 24.20
CA ILE A 419 13.01 -22.14 24.33
C ILE A 419 14.03 -23.25 24.11
N PRO A 420 14.80 -23.26 23.01
CA PRO A 420 15.95 -24.16 22.91
C PRO A 420 16.99 -23.78 23.98
N ARG A 421 17.31 -24.72 24.88
CA ARG A 421 18.44 -24.55 25.80
C ARG A 421 19.74 -24.75 25.02
N GLY A 422 20.59 -23.75 25.01
CA GLY A 422 22.04 -23.91 24.81
C GLY A 422 22.63 -23.25 23.57
N SER A 423 23.30 -22.14 23.74
CA SER A 423 24.74 -21.91 23.53
C SER A 423 25.12 -20.45 23.68
N PRO A 424 26.35 -20.11 24.16
CA PRO A 424 26.69 -18.75 24.58
C PRO A 424 27.06 -17.83 23.39
N ALA A 425 26.62 -16.59 23.46
CA ALA A 425 26.90 -15.55 22.49
C ALA A 425 28.37 -15.12 22.51
N ARG A 426 29.03 -15.14 21.35
CA ARG A 426 30.24 -14.38 21.10
C ARG A 426 29.90 -12.94 20.80
N ALA A 427 30.52 -12.04 21.56
CA ALA A 427 30.39 -10.58 21.39
C ALA A 427 31.15 -10.08 20.15
N THR A 428 30.51 -9.23 19.35
CA THR A 428 31.15 -8.41 18.33
C THR A 428 30.71 -6.95 18.46
N PRO A 429 31.48 -5.94 18.00
CA PRO A 429 31.46 -4.59 18.53
C PRO A 429 30.27 -3.74 18.04
N ARG A 430 29.86 -2.85 18.91
CA ARG A 430 28.74 -1.90 18.74
C ARG A 430 29.08 -0.80 17.73
N SER A 431 28.27 -0.65 16.67
CA SER A 431 28.05 0.61 15.99
C SER A 431 26.83 1.33 16.61
N ARG A 432 27.04 2.58 17.06
CA ARG A 432 25.99 3.42 17.63
C ARG A 432 25.10 3.95 16.51
N PHE A 433 23.90 3.42 16.38
CA PHE A 433 22.79 4.09 15.72
C PHE A 433 21.59 4.12 16.68
N HIS A 434 21.05 5.29 16.96
CA HIS A 434 19.83 5.46 17.73
C HIS A 434 18.66 4.87 16.93
N ARG A 435 18.16 3.71 17.37
CA ARG A 435 17.03 3.01 16.79
C ARG A 435 15.79 3.24 17.64
N HIS A 436 14.70 3.69 17.00
CA HIS A 436 13.37 3.66 17.60
C HIS A 436 12.94 2.22 17.91
N PRO A 437 12.11 1.99 18.95
CA PRO A 437 11.59 0.65 19.24
C PRO A 437 10.76 0.16 18.07
N SER A 438 11.28 -0.82 17.35
CA SER A 438 10.66 -1.46 16.20
C SER A 438 9.57 -2.45 16.64
N LEU A 439 8.72 -2.91 15.72
CA LEU A 439 7.80 -4.04 15.96
C LEU A 439 8.54 -5.26 16.51
N ARG A 440 9.79 -5.45 16.12
CA ARG A 440 10.71 -6.46 16.63
C ARG A 440 10.92 -6.34 18.15
N ALA A 441 11.22 -5.14 18.65
CA ALA A 441 11.35 -4.89 20.09
C ALA A 441 10.02 -5.12 20.84
N ARG A 442 8.90 -4.79 20.20
CA ARG A 442 7.56 -5.05 20.73
C ARG A 442 7.24 -6.54 20.81
N PHE A 443 7.60 -7.31 19.78
CA PHE A 443 7.39 -8.75 19.79
C PHE A 443 8.27 -9.43 20.85
N GLN A 444 9.52 -9.01 21.02
CA GLN A 444 10.37 -9.47 22.11
C GLN A 444 9.81 -9.12 23.49
N HIS A 445 9.26 -7.89 23.64
CA HIS A 445 8.59 -7.48 24.87
C HIS A 445 7.32 -8.30 25.10
N TYR A 446 6.53 -8.53 24.05
CA TYR A 446 5.34 -9.39 24.10
C TYR A 446 5.69 -10.82 24.48
N GLN A 447 6.77 -11.40 23.93
CA GLN A 447 7.26 -12.74 24.32
C GLN A 447 7.68 -12.81 25.80
N LYS A 448 8.26 -11.74 26.35
CA LYS A 448 8.73 -11.69 27.74
C LYS A 448 7.65 -11.36 28.75
N THR A 449 6.71 -10.50 28.40
CA THR A 449 5.77 -9.87 29.33
C THR A 449 4.30 -10.13 29.01
N GLY A 450 4.00 -10.70 27.83
CA GLY A 450 2.65 -10.85 27.33
C GLY A 450 1.95 -9.51 27.03
N SER A 451 2.70 -8.39 27.01
CA SER A 451 2.15 -7.06 26.72
C SER A 451 2.93 -6.35 25.62
N MET A 452 2.23 -5.56 24.79
CA MET A 452 2.85 -4.76 23.73
C MET A 452 3.19 -3.37 24.25
N PRO A 453 4.46 -2.89 24.11
CA PRO A 453 4.80 -1.52 24.47
C PRO A 453 4.12 -0.52 23.53
N VAL A 454 3.64 0.58 24.07
CA VAL A 454 3.10 1.70 23.29
C VAL A 454 4.25 2.44 22.64
N LEU A 455 4.28 2.54 21.32
CA LEU A 455 5.23 3.41 20.63
C LEU A 455 4.69 4.84 20.58
N GLN A 456 5.45 5.73 21.19
CA GLN A 456 5.45 7.15 20.82
C GLN A 456 6.47 7.31 19.69
N TYR A 457 6.02 7.72 18.50
CA TYR A 457 6.88 7.88 17.34
C TYR A 457 7.36 9.32 17.24
N SER A 458 8.68 9.53 17.11
CA SER A 458 9.26 10.76 16.65
C SER A 458 9.36 10.75 15.12
N GLU A 459 8.81 11.75 14.47
CA GLU A 459 8.65 11.84 13.00
C GLU A 459 9.81 12.53 12.29
N SER A 460 10.91 12.83 12.99
CA SER A 460 12.01 13.65 12.46
C SER A 460 12.86 13.01 11.35
N THR A 461 12.57 11.76 10.90
CA THR A 461 13.44 11.07 9.94
C THR A 461 12.84 10.92 8.52
N LEU A 462 11.66 11.48 8.24
CA LEU A 462 10.96 11.31 6.94
C LEU A 462 10.92 12.57 6.07
N MET A 463 11.65 13.64 6.43
CA MET A 463 11.63 14.91 5.67
C MET A 463 12.86 15.16 4.78
N THR A 464 13.78 14.20 4.67
CA THR A 464 14.89 14.30 3.71
C THR A 464 15.02 13.01 2.93
N GLN A 465 14.20 12.86 1.88
CA GLN A 465 14.54 12.25 0.58
C GLN A 465 13.36 12.39 -0.39
#